data_2ce093bf9725fd87e5b098a5246e3c50
#
_entry.id   2ce093bf9725fd87e5b098a5246e3c50
#
_cell.length_a   1.000
_cell.length_b   1.000
_cell.length_c   1.000
_cell.angle_alpha   90.00
_cell.angle_beta   90.00
_cell.angle_gamma   90.00
#
_symmetry.space_group_name_H-M   'P 1'
#
loop_
_entity.id
_entity.type
_entity.pdbx_description
1 polymer ?
#
loop_
_entity_poly.entity_id
_entity_poly.type
_entity_poly.pdbx_seq_one_letter_code
_entity_poly.pdbx_strand_id
1 'polypeptide(L)'
;LKSSAKKVELASVDDLFSTEESRLEERLEKIQEIPLSELHPFKNHPFKVKDDEAMMETADSIKQYGVLVPAIARPDPEGGYELVAGHRRHRASELAEKETMPVIVRELDDDAATIIMVDSNLQRESLLPSERAFAYRMKLEAMKRQAGRPTKGNCSQVGNDFGKKSSELLAEQVGQSKNQIFRYIRLTELIPELLDMVDERKIALNPAYELSFLKKEEQVQLLDAMDSEQATPSLSQAQRLKKFSQEGHLSIDVMRAIMGEEKKSDLDKVTFTSDTLRKYFPKSYTPARMQETIIKLLEQWQKKRQQQHER
;
A
#
# COMPACT_ATOMS: atom_id res chain seq x y z
N LEU A 1 -44.69 30.16 -39.09
CA LEU A 1 -44.77 28.81 -38.53
C LEU A 1 -43.59 27.98 -39.08
N LYS A 2 -42.48 27.90 -38.34
CA LYS A 2 -41.35 27.00 -38.65
C LYS A 2 -41.57 25.73 -37.85
N SER A 3 -41.89 24.64 -38.55
CA SER A 3 -42.00 23.28 -38.02
C SER A 3 -40.59 22.78 -37.72
N SER A 4 -40.32 22.54 -36.42
CA SER A 4 -39.12 21.88 -35.96
C SER A 4 -39.34 20.36 -36.07
N ALA A 5 -38.88 19.76 -37.17
CA ALA A 5 -38.84 18.32 -37.34
C ALA A 5 -37.73 17.76 -36.43
N LYS A 6 -38.10 17.06 -35.34
CA LYS A 6 -37.19 16.22 -34.60
C LYS A 6 -36.65 15.15 -35.52
N LYS A 7 -35.30 15.11 -35.69
CA LYS A 7 -34.62 14.01 -36.34
C LYS A 7 -34.87 12.74 -35.49
N VAL A 8 -35.66 11.83 -35.99
CA VAL A 8 -35.81 10.48 -35.47
C VAL A 8 -34.59 9.71 -35.93
N GLU A 9 -33.67 9.40 -35.04
CA GLU A 9 -32.61 8.43 -35.32
C GLU A 9 -33.29 7.07 -35.44
N LEU A 10 -33.26 6.51 -36.62
CA LEU A 10 -33.72 5.14 -36.87
C LEU A 10 -32.76 4.18 -36.18
N ALA A 11 -33.28 3.34 -35.25
CA ALA A 11 -32.53 2.24 -34.67
C ALA A 11 -31.97 1.35 -35.80
N SER A 12 -30.76 0.84 -35.63
CA SER A 12 -30.13 -0.04 -36.61
C SER A 12 -31.04 -1.29 -36.84
N VAL A 13 -30.98 -1.85 -38.03
CA VAL A 13 -31.79 -3.04 -38.39
C VAL A 13 -31.47 -4.22 -37.43
N ASP A 14 -30.24 -4.28 -36.93
CA ASP A 14 -29.78 -5.29 -35.95
C ASP A 14 -30.46 -5.14 -34.58
N ASP A 15 -30.80 -3.92 -34.16
CA ASP A 15 -31.53 -3.63 -32.92
C ASP A 15 -33.02 -4.17 -32.94
N LEU A 16 -33.60 -4.33 -34.15
CA LEU A 16 -34.96 -4.79 -34.30
C LEU A 16 -35.09 -6.33 -34.24
N PHE A 17 -33.99 -7.06 -34.44
CA PHE A 17 -33.97 -8.53 -34.46
C PHE A 17 -33.24 -9.13 -33.23
N SER A 18 -32.64 -8.34 -32.35
CA SER A 18 -32.05 -8.83 -31.11
C SER A 18 -33.14 -9.12 -30.08
N THR A 19 -33.24 -10.36 -29.64
CA THR A 19 -34.11 -10.75 -28.51
C THR A 19 -33.51 -10.23 -27.19
N GLU A 20 -34.33 -10.06 -26.13
CA GLU A 20 -33.81 -9.70 -24.79
C GLU A 20 -32.77 -10.68 -24.30
N GLU A 21 -32.90 -11.96 -24.64
CA GLU A 21 -31.90 -13.01 -24.34
C GLU A 21 -30.59 -12.76 -25.07
N SER A 22 -30.61 -12.42 -26.35
CA SER A 22 -29.41 -12.07 -27.13
C SER A 22 -28.71 -10.83 -26.58
N ARG A 23 -29.47 -9.81 -26.13
CA ARG A 23 -28.92 -8.60 -25.47
C ARG A 23 -28.34 -8.88 -24.08
N LEU A 24 -28.90 -9.86 -23.37
CA LEU A 24 -28.34 -10.35 -22.09
C LEU A 24 -27.06 -11.16 -22.33
N GLU A 25 -27.03 -12.02 -23.35
CA GLU A 25 -25.84 -12.80 -23.73
C GLU A 25 -24.69 -11.91 -24.26
N GLU A 26 -24.98 -10.81 -24.95
CA GLU A 26 -23.99 -9.80 -25.37
C GLU A 26 -23.44 -9.01 -24.17
N ARG A 27 -24.20 -8.90 -23.08
CA ARG A 27 -23.75 -8.26 -21.83
C ARG A 27 -22.98 -9.20 -20.91
N LEU A 28 -23.05 -10.53 -21.16
CA LEU A 28 -22.24 -11.49 -20.41
C LEU A 28 -20.78 -11.34 -20.80
N GLU A 29 -19.93 -11.21 -19.80
CA GLU A 29 -18.49 -11.18 -19.99
C GLU A 29 -18.01 -12.49 -20.61
N LYS A 30 -17.53 -12.43 -21.87
CA LYS A 30 -17.00 -13.59 -22.58
C LYS A 30 -15.53 -13.80 -22.25
N ILE A 31 -15.18 -15.03 -21.86
CA ILE A 31 -13.80 -15.44 -21.71
C ILE A 31 -13.24 -15.71 -23.09
N GLN A 32 -12.11 -15.10 -23.42
CA GLN A 32 -11.41 -15.24 -24.69
C GLN A 32 -10.02 -15.82 -24.43
N GLU A 33 -9.57 -16.74 -25.29
CA GLU A 33 -8.19 -17.20 -25.29
C GLU A 33 -7.33 -16.21 -26.07
N ILE A 34 -6.49 -15.47 -25.35
CA ILE A 34 -5.64 -14.43 -25.94
C ILE A 34 -4.19 -14.89 -25.89
N PRO A 35 -3.42 -14.73 -27.01
CA PRO A 35 -1.99 -14.98 -27.03
C PRO A 35 -1.24 -14.17 -25.97
N LEU A 36 -0.30 -14.81 -25.26
CA LEU A 36 0.49 -14.12 -24.24
C LEU A 36 1.29 -12.94 -24.82
N SER A 37 1.67 -13.03 -26.10
CA SER A 37 2.38 -11.98 -26.82
C SER A 37 1.57 -10.71 -27.07
N GLU A 38 0.23 -10.80 -27.00
CA GLU A 38 -0.67 -9.66 -27.15
C GLU A 38 -1.07 -9.03 -25.82
N LEU A 39 -0.63 -9.60 -24.69
CA LEU A 39 -0.92 -9.11 -23.36
C LEU A 39 0.25 -8.27 -22.85
N HIS A 40 0.02 -6.98 -22.63
CA HIS A 40 1.01 -6.04 -22.13
C HIS A 40 0.80 -5.79 -20.62
N PRO A 41 1.87 -5.63 -19.83
CA PRO A 41 1.74 -5.30 -18.42
C PRO A 41 1.10 -3.91 -18.23
N PHE A 42 0.33 -3.74 -17.15
CA PHE A 42 -0.29 -2.46 -16.79
C PHE A 42 0.78 -1.37 -16.62
N LYS A 43 0.54 -0.21 -17.21
CA LYS A 43 1.46 0.93 -17.14
C LYS A 43 1.64 1.40 -15.68
N ASN A 44 2.90 1.50 -15.24
CA ASN A 44 3.25 1.88 -13.86
C ASN A 44 2.67 0.92 -12.79
N HIS A 45 2.61 -0.37 -13.09
CA HIS A 45 2.15 -1.40 -12.14
C HIS A 45 3.00 -1.39 -10.86
N PRO A 46 2.43 -1.10 -9.68
CA PRO A 46 3.22 -0.92 -8.47
C PRO A 46 3.65 -2.22 -7.79
N PHE A 47 3.02 -3.33 -8.15
CA PHE A 47 3.25 -4.63 -7.51
C PHE A 47 4.33 -5.42 -8.23
N LYS A 48 5.37 -5.82 -7.49
CA LYS A 48 6.49 -6.59 -8.05
C LYS A 48 6.04 -8.02 -8.34
N VAL A 49 6.24 -8.48 -9.57
CA VAL A 49 6.09 -9.90 -9.94
C VAL A 49 7.45 -10.54 -9.78
N LYS A 50 7.60 -11.46 -8.81
CA LYS A 50 8.85 -12.16 -8.52
C LYS A 50 8.72 -13.61 -8.95
N ASP A 51 9.78 -14.16 -9.52
CA ASP A 51 9.91 -15.58 -9.83
C ASP A 51 10.40 -16.33 -8.57
N ASP A 52 9.52 -16.39 -7.56
CA ASP A 52 9.73 -17.09 -6.30
C ASP A 52 9.17 -18.53 -6.36
N GLU A 53 9.41 -19.31 -5.29
CA GLU A 53 8.93 -20.70 -5.20
C GLU A 53 7.41 -20.81 -5.41
N ALA A 54 6.63 -19.88 -4.86
CA ALA A 54 5.18 -19.82 -5.07
C ALA A 54 4.79 -19.49 -6.52
N MET A 55 5.66 -18.81 -7.29
CA MET A 55 5.47 -18.60 -8.72
C MET A 55 5.70 -19.90 -9.49
N MET A 56 6.74 -20.66 -9.14
CA MET A 56 7.03 -21.96 -9.78
C MET A 56 5.91 -22.96 -9.51
N GLU A 57 5.39 -23.04 -8.28
CA GLU A 57 4.21 -23.86 -7.95
C GLU A 57 2.99 -23.45 -8.79
N THR A 58 2.79 -22.14 -8.99
CA THR A 58 1.71 -21.62 -9.83
C THR A 58 1.91 -22.04 -11.31
N ALA A 59 3.14 -21.97 -11.80
CA ALA A 59 3.48 -22.40 -13.18
C ALA A 59 3.27 -23.89 -13.36
N ASP A 60 3.65 -24.73 -12.41
CA ASP A 60 3.43 -26.17 -12.45
C ASP A 60 1.93 -26.51 -12.44
N SER A 61 1.16 -25.81 -11.61
CA SER A 61 -0.31 -25.94 -11.60
C SER A 61 -0.92 -25.56 -12.96
N ILE A 62 -0.47 -24.45 -13.55
CA ILE A 62 -0.94 -24.02 -14.88
C ILE A 62 -0.51 -25.00 -15.98
N LYS A 63 0.66 -25.60 -15.87
CA LYS A 63 1.11 -26.63 -16.81
C LYS A 63 0.19 -27.83 -16.78
N GLN A 64 -0.24 -28.25 -15.60
CA GLN A 64 -1.08 -29.44 -15.39
C GLN A 64 -2.57 -29.19 -15.68
N TYR A 65 -3.13 -28.09 -15.19
CA TYR A 65 -4.58 -27.83 -15.19
C TYR A 65 -5.02 -26.64 -16.06
N GLY A 66 -4.07 -25.90 -16.63
CA GLY A 66 -4.36 -24.63 -17.29
C GLY A 66 -4.64 -23.50 -16.32
N VAL A 67 -5.00 -22.33 -16.83
CA VAL A 67 -5.39 -21.16 -16.02
C VAL A 67 -6.85 -21.28 -15.65
N LEU A 68 -7.14 -21.62 -14.40
CA LEU A 68 -8.51 -21.87 -13.90
C LEU A 68 -9.34 -20.60 -13.73
N VAL A 69 -8.71 -19.46 -13.41
CA VAL A 69 -9.37 -18.18 -13.21
C VAL A 69 -8.90 -17.22 -14.29
N PRO A 70 -9.79 -16.68 -15.14
CA PRO A 70 -9.38 -15.80 -16.23
C PRO A 70 -8.76 -14.50 -15.71
N ALA A 71 -7.83 -13.93 -16.47
CA ALA A 71 -7.31 -12.59 -16.23
C ALA A 71 -8.32 -11.53 -16.67
N ILE A 72 -8.10 -10.27 -16.29
CA ILE A 72 -8.87 -9.11 -16.78
C ILE A 72 -7.91 -8.22 -17.56
N ALA A 73 -8.29 -7.88 -18.79
CA ALA A 73 -7.55 -6.97 -19.63
C ALA A 73 -8.49 -5.96 -20.30
N ARG A 74 -7.93 -4.89 -20.85
CA ARG A 74 -8.64 -3.92 -21.68
C ARG A 74 -7.93 -3.76 -23.02
N PRO A 75 -8.63 -3.32 -24.09
CA PRO A 75 -7.96 -2.99 -25.35
C PRO A 75 -6.89 -1.92 -25.15
N ASP A 76 -5.72 -2.13 -25.73
CA ASP A 76 -4.64 -1.13 -25.71
C ASP A 76 -4.72 -0.30 -27.02
N PRO A 77 -4.71 1.05 -26.94
CA PRO A 77 -4.71 1.89 -28.12
C PRO A 77 -3.51 1.66 -29.06
N GLU A 78 -2.40 1.15 -28.55
CA GLU A 78 -1.19 0.82 -29.32
C GLU A 78 -1.25 -0.58 -29.98
N GLY A 79 -2.31 -1.34 -29.70
CA GLY A 79 -2.56 -2.69 -30.21
C GLY A 79 -2.40 -3.76 -29.11
N GLY A 80 -3.16 -4.84 -29.24
CA GLY A 80 -3.25 -5.88 -28.22
C GLY A 80 -4.08 -5.46 -27.00
N TYR A 81 -3.71 -5.95 -25.83
CA TYR A 81 -4.48 -5.75 -24.60
C TYR A 81 -3.58 -5.42 -23.42
N GLU A 82 -3.95 -4.40 -22.64
CA GLU A 82 -3.31 -4.08 -21.37
C GLU A 82 -3.90 -4.93 -20.23
N LEU A 83 -3.07 -5.66 -19.52
CA LEU A 83 -3.46 -6.56 -18.45
C LEU A 83 -3.78 -5.80 -17.17
N VAL A 84 -5.04 -5.72 -16.79
CA VAL A 84 -5.50 -5.02 -15.58
C VAL A 84 -5.36 -5.88 -14.33
N ALA A 85 -5.68 -7.18 -14.41
CA ALA A 85 -5.52 -8.10 -13.30
C ALA A 85 -5.06 -9.49 -13.78
N GLY A 86 -4.17 -10.13 -13.03
CA GLY A 86 -3.67 -11.47 -13.36
C GLY A 86 -2.21 -11.54 -13.79
N HIS A 87 -1.39 -10.51 -13.51
CA HIS A 87 0.03 -10.43 -13.87
C HIS A 87 0.85 -11.67 -13.42
N ARG A 88 0.59 -12.21 -12.21
CA ARG A 88 1.25 -13.45 -11.77
C ARG A 88 0.83 -14.66 -12.60
N ARG A 89 -0.45 -14.75 -13.01
CA ARG A 89 -0.95 -15.85 -13.88
C ARG A 89 -0.36 -15.74 -15.29
N HIS A 90 -0.25 -14.52 -15.81
CA HIS A 90 0.43 -14.27 -17.07
C HIS A 90 1.89 -14.74 -17.00
N ARG A 91 2.66 -14.28 -16.00
CA ARG A 91 4.04 -14.70 -15.82
C ARG A 91 4.19 -16.22 -15.62
N ALA A 92 3.33 -16.82 -14.82
CA ALA A 92 3.32 -18.27 -14.61
C ALA A 92 2.93 -19.04 -15.89
N SER A 93 2.09 -18.48 -16.76
CA SER A 93 1.76 -19.08 -18.08
C SER A 93 2.95 -19.04 -19.04
N GLU A 94 3.73 -17.96 -19.03
CA GLU A 94 5.01 -17.89 -19.75
C GLU A 94 5.98 -18.98 -19.29
N LEU A 95 6.17 -19.11 -17.95
CA LEU A 95 7.04 -20.14 -17.36
C LEU A 95 6.52 -21.56 -17.63
N ALA A 96 5.21 -21.74 -17.79
CA ALA A 96 4.56 -23.01 -18.17
C ALA A 96 4.57 -23.27 -19.68
N GLU A 97 5.23 -22.39 -20.48
CA GLU A 97 5.31 -22.49 -21.94
C GLU A 97 3.94 -22.58 -22.63
N LYS A 98 2.93 -21.86 -22.11
CA LYS A 98 1.61 -21.73 -22.75
C LYS A 98 1.67 -20.64 -23.84
N GLU A 99 0.92 -20.83 -24.91
CA GLU A 99 0.82 -19.86 -25.99
C GLU A 99 -0.28 -18.82 -25.72
N THR A 100 -1.36 -19.24 -25.06
CA THR A 100 -2.54 -18.43 -24.76
C THR A 100 -2.92 -18.54 -23.30
N MET A 101 -3.76 -17.60 -22.83
CA MET A 101 -4.44 -17.68 -21.54
C MET A 101 -5.88 -17.14 -21.62
N PRO A 102 -6.78 -17.63 -20.74
CA PRO A 102 -8.14 -17.13 -20.68
C PRO A 102 -8.19 -15.73 -20.06
N VAL A 103 -8.83 -14.80 -20.77
CA VAL A 103 -8.93 -13.38 -20.40
C VAL A 103 -10.36 -12.89 -20.59
N ILE A 104 -10.83 -12.07 -19.65
CA ILE A 104 -12.05 -11.28 -19.79
C ILE A 104 -11.63 -9.88 -20.24
N VAL A 105 -12.04 -9.51 -21.46
CA VAL A 105 -11.78 -8.18 -22.02
C VAL A 105 -12.90 -7.23 -21.61
N ARG A 106 -12.54 -6.10 -21.00
CA ARG A 106 -13.46 -5.04 -20.56
C ARG A 106 -13.06 -3.71 -21.15
N GLU A 107 -14.04 -2.96 -21.61
CA GLU A 107 -13.86 -1.54 -21.97
C GLU A 107 -13.76 -0.71 -20.69
N LEU A 108 -12.53 -0.37 -20.30
CA LEU A 108 -12.23 0.37 -19.06
C LEU A 108 -11.46 1.64 -19.38
N ASP A 109 -11.88 2.75 -18.81
CA ASP A 109 -11.05 3.96 -18.80
C ASP A 109 -9.86 3.79 -17.82
N ASP A 110 -8.89 4.69 -17.88
CA ASP A 110 -7.65 4.60 -17.07
C ASP A 110 -7.92 4.60 -15.57
N ASP A 111 -8.93 5.33 -15.12
CA ASP A 111 -9.27 5.42 -13.71
C ASP A 111 -9.94 4.13 -13.21
N ALA A 112 -10.89 3.59 -13.98
CA ALA A 112 -11.54 2.32 -13.67
C ALA A 112 -10.55 1.15 -13.69
N ALA A 113 -9.69 1.10 -14.71
CA ALA A 113 -8.64 0.08 -14.81
C ALA A 113 -7.66 0.17 -13.64
N THR A 114 -7.23 1.38 -13.25
CA THR A 114 -6.35 1.59 -12.07
C THR A 114 -7.02 1.10 -10.79
N ILE A 115 -8.30 1.40 -10.58
CA ILE A 115 -9.03 0.97 -9.37
C ILE A 115 -9.12 -0.55 -9.31
N ILE A 116 -9.50 -1.22 -10.41
CA ILE A 116 -9.60 -2.68 -10.48
C ILE A 116 -8.23 -3.34 -10.25
N MET A 117 -7.17 -2.82 -10.89
CA MET A 117 -5.80 -3.29 -10.74
C MET A 117 -5.37 -3.23 -9.26
N VAL A 118 -5.59 -2.11 -8.60
CA VAL A 118 -5.23 -1.94 -7.19
C VAL A 118 -6.07 -2.86 -6.32
N ASP A 119 -7.39 -2.92 -6.49
CA ASP A 119 -8.29 -3.73 -5.66
C ASP A 119 -7.98 -5.22 -5.74
N SER A 120 -7.66 -5.72 -6.93
CA SER A 120 -7.28 -7.13 -7.13
C SER A 120 -6.00 -7.52 -6.38
N ASN A 121 -5.16 -6.56 -6.03
CA ASN A 121 -3.88 -6.79 -5.35
C ASN A 121 -3.90 -6.42 -3.86
N LEU A 122 -4.74 -5.45 -3.42
CA LEU A 122 -4.80 -5.02 -2.02
C LEU A 122 -5.25 -6.10 -1.04
N GLN A 123 -5.89 -7.16 -1.53
CA GLN A 123 -6.32 -8.31 -0.72
C GLN A 123 -5.18 -9.29 -0.40
N ARG A 124 -3.98 -9.09 -0.96
CA ARG A 124 -2.82 -9.95 -0.67
C ARG A 124 -2.31 -9.68 0.75
N GLU A 125 -2.06 -10.75 1.50
CA GLU A 125 -1.55 -10.66 2.88
C GLU A 125 -0.14 -10.06 2.96
N SER A 126 0.72 -10.29 1.96
CA SER A 126 2.14 -9.95 1.96
C SER A 126 2.51 -8.82 0.98
N LEU A 127 1.84 -7.66 1.09
CA LEU A 127 2.24 -6.48 0.32
C LEU A 127 3.40 -5.74 1.00
N LEU A 128 4.40 -5.36 0.19
CA LEU A 128 5.48 -4.50 0.63
C LEU A 128 4.96 -3.09 0.98
N PRO A 129 5.62 -2.38 1.93
CA PRO A 129 5.27 -0.99 2.25
C PRO A 129 5.27 -0.06 1.03
N SER A 130 6.24 -0.21 0.11
CA SER A 130 6.32 0.55 -1.14
C SER A 130 5.14 0.27 -2.05
N GLU A 131 4.79 -1.02 -2.25
CA GLU A 131 3.65 -1.42 -3.08
C GLU A 131 2.35 -0.83 -2.54
N ARG A 132 2.15 -0.88 -1.22
CA ARG A 132 1.00 -0.25 -0.55
C ARG A 132 0.97 1.26 -0.75
N ALA A 133 2.12 1.92 -0.65
CA ALA A 133 2.24 3.36 -0.81
C ALA A 133 1.80 3.81 -2.20
N PHE A 134 2.34 3.21 -3.26
CA PHE A 134 1.99 3.52 -4.63
C PHE A 134 0.55 3.11 -4.98
N ALA A 135 0.09 1.94 -4.51
CA ALA A 135 -1.28 1.48 -4.72
C ALA A 135 -2.31 2.45 -4.12
N TYR A 136 -2.12 2.89 -2.89
CA TYR A 136 -3.02 3.87 -2.25
C TYR A 136 -2.99 5.22 -2.96
N ARG A 137 -1.81 5.68 -3.40
CA ARG A 137 -1.67 6.92 -4.17
C ARG A 137 -2.45 6.83 -5.49
N MET A 138 -2.19 5.80 -6.28
CA MET A 138 -2.84 5.60 -7.59
C MET A 138 -4.36 5.50 -7.46
N LYS A 139 -4.85 4.68 -6.53
CA LYS A 139 -6.29 4.52 -6.31
C LYS A 139 -6.95 5.81 -5.83
N LEU A 140 -6.34 6.52 -4.87
CA LEU A 140 -6.87 7.79 -4.38
C LEU A 140 -6.93 8.86 -5.48
N GLU A 141 -5.93 8.92 -6.34
CA GLU A 141 -5.89 9.85 -7.49
C GLU A 141 -6.96 9.48 -8.53
N ALA A 142 -7.12 8.20 -8.87
CA ALA A 142 -8.16 7.72 -9.78
C ALA A 142 -9.57 8.03 -9.24
N MET A 143 -9.84 7.72 -7.97
CA MET A 143 -11.12 8.03 -7.32
C MET A 143 -11.43 9.54 -7.31
N LYS A 144 -10.41 10.40 -7.11
CA LYS A 144 -10.59 11.86 -7.16
C LYS A 144 -10.94 12.35 -8.58
N ARG A 145 -10.28 11.81 -9.62
CA ARG A 145 -10.57 12.16 -11.01
C ARG A 145 -11.97 11.73 -11.41
N GLN A 146 -12.41 10.53 -11.01
CA GLN A 146 -13.79 10.07 -11.25
C GLN A 146 -14.82 10.94 -10.54
N ALA A 147 -14.58 11.32 -9.27
CA ALA A 147 -15.50 12.17 -8.52
C ALA A 147 -15.63 13.61 -9.10
N GLY A 148 -14.60 14.11 -9.78
CA GLY A 148 -14.60 15.42 -10.43
C GLY A 148 -15.14 15.43 -11.88
N ARG A 149 -15.44 14.27 -12.48
CA ARG A 149 -15.98 14.16 -13.85
C ARG A 149 -17.50 14.39 -13.84
N PRO A 150 -18.05 15.30 -14.68
CA PRO A 150 -19.49 15.40 -14.86
C PRO A 150 -20.00 14.11 -15.52
N THR A 151 -20.81 13.37 -14.80
CA THR A 151 -21.40 12.10 -15.26
C THR A 151 -22.40 12.36 -16.39
N LYS A 152 -22.04 12.05 -17.64
CA LYS A 152 -23.03 11.77 -18.68
C LYS A 152 -23.58 10.35 -18.43
N GLY A 153 -24.67 10.26 -17.70
CA GLY A 153 -25.65 9.17 -17.74
C GLY A 153 -25.09 7.75 -17.59
N ASN A 154 -24.63 7.35 -16.42
CA ASN A 154 -24.80 5.98 -15.92
C ASN A 154 -24.57 5.96 -14.38
N CYS A 155 -25.58 6.41 -13.65
CA CYS A 155 -25.65 6.24 -12.20
C CYS A 155 -26.29 4.89 -11.87
N SER A 156 -25.60 3.79 -12.14
CA SER A 156 -26.03 2.51 -11.65
C SER A 156 -24.86 1.87 -10.92
N GLN A 157 -24.97 1.80 -9.60
CA GLN A 157 -24.12 1.08 -8.66
C GLN A 157 -22.96 1.81 -7.96
N VAL A 158 -23.16 3.05 -7.51
CA VAL A 158 -22.47 3.49 -6.30
C VAL A 158 -23.55 3.86 -5.29
N GLY A 159 -23.87 2.91 -4.42
CA GLY A 159 -24.83 3.12 -3.36
C GLY A 159 -24.38 4.18 -2.39
N ASN A 160 -25.30 5.02 -1.94
CA ASN A 160 -25.37 5.83 -0.71
C ASN A 160 -24.12 6.60 -0.21
N ASP A 161 -23.05 6.82 -1.01
CA ASP A 161 -21.84 7.51 -0.56
C ASP A 161 -21.78 8.99 -0.97
N PHE A 162 -22.94 9.60 -1.23
CA PHE A 162 -23.04 11.02 -1.49
C PHE A 162 -22.60 11.83 -0.24
N GLY A 163 -21.37 12.35 -0.30
CA GLY A 163 -20.80 13.26 0.72
C GLY A 163 -19.51 12.82 1.40
N LYS A 164 -19.10 11.55 1.29
CA LYS A 164 -17.80 11.11 1.81
C LYS A 164 -16.65 11.49 0.85
N LYS A 165 -15.54 11.93 1.40
CA LYS A 165 -14.33 12.21 0.62
C LYS A 165 -13.70 10.90 0.11
N SER A 166 -13.12 10.89 -1.09
CA SER A 166 -12.44 9.70 -1.67
C SER A 166 -11.44 9.04 -0.70
N SER A 167 -10.79 9.82 0.17
CA SER A 167 -9.88 9.30 1.19
C SER A 167 -10.57 8.55 2.34
N GLU A 168 -11.83 8.87 2.62
CA GLU A 168 -12.64 8.19 3.64
C GLU A 168 -13.19 6.87 3.09
N LEU A 169 -13.64 6.89 1.83
CA LEU A 169 -14.05 5.69 1.12
C LEU A 169 -12.91 4.68 0.99
N LEU A 170 -11.72 5.15 0.61
CA LEU A 170 -10.54 4.29 0.55
C LEU A 170 -10.19 3.70 1.93
N ALA A 171 -10.25 4.50 2.99
CA ALA A 171 -9.98 4.07 4.37
C ALA A 171 -10.94 2.96 4.82
N GLU A 172 -12.22 3.12 4.52
CA GLU A 172 -13.27 2.17 4.84
C GLU A 172 -13.10 0.84 4.05
N GLN A 173 -12.81 0.92 2.74
CA GLN A 173 -12.57 -0.24 1.89
C GLN A 173 -11.37 -1.10 2.33
N VAL A 174 -10.31 -0.44 2.81
CA VAL A 174 -9.06 -1.09 3.22
C VAL A 174 -9.07 -1.48 4.70
N GLY A 175 -10.05 -1.02 5.48
CA GLY A 175 -10.13 -1.27 6.92
C GLY A 175 -9.00 -0.58 7.73
N GLN A 176 -8.48 0.54 7.21
CA GLN A 176 -7.40 1.31 7.85
C GLN A 176 -7.83 2.74 8.15
N SER A 177 -7.15 3.39 9.11
CA SER A 177 -7.41 4.79 9.36
C SER A 177 -6.93 5.67 8.21
N LYS A 178 -7.62 6.77 7.94
CA LYS A 178 -7.22 7.78 6.94
C LYS A 178 -5.77 8.25 7.15
N ASN A 179 -5.38 8.46 8.41
CA ASN A 179 -4.01 8.88 8.73
C ASN A 179 -2.97 7.83 8.34
N GLN A 180 -3.29 6.55 8.51
CA GLN A 180 -2.38 5.46 8.12
C GLN A 180 -2.20 5.41 6.60
N ILE A 181 -3.28 5.59 5.82
CA ILE A 181 -3.21 5.66 4.36
C ILE A 181 -2.31 6.81 3.91
N PHE A 182 -2.48 8.01 4.49
CA PHE A 182 -1.63 9.16 4.13
C PHE A 182 -0.17 8.95 4.53
N ARG A 183 0.11 8.23 5.63
CA ARG A 183 1.50 7.85 5.98
C ARG A 183 2.11 6.94 4.93
N TYR A 184 1.37 5.93 4.43
CA TYR A 184 1.84 5.10 3.32
C TYR A 184 2.05 5.94 2.05
N ILE A 185 1.05 6.71 1.63
CA ILE A 185 1.17 7.57 0.43
C ILE A 185 2.40 8.46 0.52
N ARG A 186 2.70 9.01 1.69
CA ARG A 186 3.86 9.87 1.88
C ARG A 186 5.20 9.16 1.63
N LEU A 187 5.28 7.83 1.79
CA LEU A 187 6.49 7.06 1.48
C LEU A 187 6.89 7.15 0.01
N THR A 188 5.94 7.44 -0.91
CA THR A 188 6.26 7.64 -2.34
C THR A 188 7.18 8.84 -2.59
N GLU A 189 7.39 9.70 -1.59
CA GLU A 189 8.33 10.82 -1.64
C GLU A 189 9.75 10.44 -1.20
N LEU A 190 10.00 9.20 -0.77
CA LEU A 190 11.34 8.72 -0.51
C LEU A 190 12.07 8.43 -1.83
N ILE A 191 13.40 8.51 -1.79
CA ILE A 191 14.24 8.00 -2.89
C ILE A 191 14.18 6.46 -2.89
N PRO A 192 14.41 5.81 -4.05
CA PRO A 192 14.28 4.36 -4.19
C PRO A 192 15.06 3.57 -3.15
N GLU A 193 16.29 3.98 -2.85
CA GLU A 193 17.19 3.31 -1.91
C GLU A 193 16.63 3.29 -0.48
N LEU A 194 16.09 4.42 -0.01
CA LEU A 194 15.44 4.50 1.30
C LEU A 194 14.14 3.69 1.33
N LEU A 195 13.41 3.69 0.23
CA LEU A 195 12.16 2.93 0.11
C LEU A 195 12.42 1.41 0.12
N ASP A 196 13.49 0.97 -0.55
CA ASP A 196 13.92 -0.44 -0.50
C ASP A 196 14.34 -0.83 0.92
N MET A 197 15.02 0.05 1.68
CA MET A 197 15.33 -0.21 3.08
C MET A 197 14.06 -0.34 3.96
N VAL A 198 12.97 0.34 3.61
CA VAL A 198 11.67 0.17 4.29
C VAL A 198 11.06 -1.18 3.94
N ASP A 199 11.13 -1.60 2.69
CA ASP A 199 10.64 -2.91 2.23
C ASP A 199 11.41 -4.06 2.88
N GLU A 200 12.73 -3.90 3.07
CA GLU A 200 13.61 -4.84 3.77
C GLU A 200 13.47 -4.79 5.31
N ARG A 201 12.61 -3.92 5.84
CA ARG A 201 12.39 -3.70 7.29
C ARG A 201 13.62 -3.19 8.04
N LYS A 202 14.63 -2.64 7.34
CA LYS A 202 15.78 -1.96 7.93
C LYS A 202 15.36 -0.62 8.56
N ILE A 203 14.41 0.06 7.93
CA ILE A 203 13.79 1.29 8.45
C ILE A 203 12.31 1.00 8.72
N ALA A 204 11.84 1.28 9.94
CA ALA A 204 10.43 1.12 10.27
C ALA A 204 9.55 2.21 9.62
N LEU A 205 8.25 1.94 9.46
CA LEU A 205 7.30 2.82 8.77
C LEU A 205 7.25 4.24 9.35
N ASN A 206 7.28 4.39 10.68
CA ASN A 206 7.17 5.70 11.32
C ASN A 206 8.42 6.58 11.12
N PRO A 207 9.66 6.10 11.33
CA PRO A 207 10.85 6.84 10.90
C PRO A 207 10.82 7.18 9.40
N ALA A 208 10.50 6.24 8.53
CA ALA A 208 10.42 6.45 7.09
C ALA A 208 9.44 7.57 6.71
N TYR A 209 8.28 7.61 7.36
CA TYR A 209 7.31 8.70 7.20
C TYR A 209 7.92 10.07 7.54
N GLU A 210 8.67 10.18 8.64
CA GLU A 210 9.33 11.44 9.01
C GLU A 210 10.44 11.81 8.02
N LEU A 211 11.22 10.84 7.54
CA LEU A 211 12.26 11.05 6.53
C LEU A 211 11.73 11.48 5.17
N SER A 212 10.50 11.10 4.83
CA SER A 212 9.88 11.51 3.57
C SER A 212 9.63 13.02 3.44
N PHE A 213 9.82 13.79 4.51
CA PHE A 213 9.73 15.26 4.50
C PHE A 213 11.05 15.94 4.16
N LEU A 214 12.16 15.19 4.10
CA LEU A 214 13.47 15.71 3.69
C LEU A 214 13.47 15.96 2.18
N LYS A 215 14.29 16.92 1.73
CA LYS A 215 14.53 17.15 0.32
C LYS A 215 15.28 15.97 -0.30
N LYS A 216 15.20 15.77 -1.59
CA LYS A 216 15.83 14.62 -2.26
C LYS A 216 17.34 14.59 -2.06
N GLU A 217 18.00 15.76 -2.11
CA GLU A 217 19.42 15.90 -1.86
C GLU A 217 19.81 15.54 -0.41
N GLU A 218 18.97 15.94 0.55
CA GLU A 218 19.15 15.61 1.96
C GLU A 218 18.94 14.10 2.22
N GLN A 219 18.02 13.45 1.48
CA GLN A 219 17.81 12.00 1.57
C GLN A 219 19.04 11.22 1.08
N VAL A 220 19.68 11.67 -0.01
CA VAL A 220 20.93 11.08 -0.52
C VAL A 220 22.07 11.27 0.52
N GLN A 221 22.22 12.48 1.07
CA GLN A 221 23.23 12.74 2.14
C GLN A 221 22.98 11.91 3.39
N LEU A 222 21.70 11.63 3.71
CA LEU A 222 21.35 10.77 4.83
C LEU A 222 21.79 9.32 4.61
N LEU A 223 21.72 8.80 3.37
CA LEU A 223 22.25 7.47 3.05
C LEU A 223 23.75 7.39 3.35
N ASP A 224 24.53 8.41 2.93
CA ASP A 224 25.96 8.48 3.22
C ASP A 224 26.23 8.51 4.72
N ALA A 225 25.42 9.27 5.48
CA ALA A 225 25.55 9.33 6.93
C ALA A 225 25.18 8.00 7.60
N MET A 226 24.15 7.32 7.12
CA MET A 226 23.73 6.00 7.60
C MET A 226 24.80 4.92 7.33
N ASP A 227 25.43 4.98 6.17
CA ASP A 227 26.48 4.04 5.80
C ASP A 227 27.76 4.30 6.64
N SER A 228 28.16 5.55 6.84
CA SER A 228 29.33 5.88 7.66
C SER A 228 29.15 5.49 9.13
N GLU A 229 27.97 5.69 9.70
CA GLU A 229 27.65 5.35 11.09
C GLU A 229 27.15 3.92 11.29
N GLN A 230 27.01 3.15 10.22
CA GLN A 230 26.46 1.78 10.20
C GLN A 230 25.14 1.67 11.01
N ALA A 231 24.30 2.69 10.90
CA ALA A 231 23.10 2.82 11.70
C ALA A 231 21.89 3.30 10.86
N THR A 232 20.70 2.84 11.22
CA THR A 232 19.44 3.35 10.66
C THR A 232 18.78 4.30 11.66
N PRO A 233 18.09 5.37 11.22
CA PRO A 233 17.52 6.34 12.15
C PRO A 233 16.37 5.77 12.98
N SER A 234 16.39 6.02 14.28
CA SER A 234 15.24 5.83 15.16
C SER A 234 14.16 6.89 14.87
N LEU A 235 12.95 6.71 15.42
CA LEU A 235 11.87 7.68 15.24
C LEU A 235 12.27 9.08 15.77
N SER A 236 12.93 9.15 16.92
CA SER A 236 13.36 10.43 17.50
C SER A 236 14.44 11.13 16.66
N GLN A 237 15.38 10.35 16.10
CA GLN A 237 16.39 10.87 15.18
C GLN A 237 15.75 11.36 13.88
N ALA A 238 14.81 10.59 13.28
CA ALA A 238 14.10 10.99 12.07
C ALA A 238 13.27 12.27 12.27
N GLN A 239 12.62 12.44 13.43
CA GLN A 239 11.90 13.67 13.77
C GLN A 239 12.84 14.89 13.90
N ARG A 240 14.02 14.71 14.48
CA ARG A 240 15.02 15.76 14.57
C ARG A 240 15.59 16.14 13.21
N LEU A 241 15.93 15.14 12.37
CA LEU A 241 16.37 15.36 10.98
C LEU A 241 15.34 16.17 10.20
N LYS A 242 14.06 15.78 10.27
CA LYS A 242 12.96 16.54 9.67
C LYS A 242 12.90 17.99 10.18
N LYS A 243 13.02 18.19 11.49
CA LYS A 243 12.98 19.53 12.08
C LYS A 243 14.13 20.41 11.55
N PHE A 244 15.37 19.91 11.57
CA PHE A 244 16.53 20.64 11.02
C PHE A 244 16.38 20.90 9.51
N SER A 245 15.82 19.99 8.74
CA SER A 245 15.51 20.20 7.33
C SER A 245 14.50 21.34 7.13
N GLN A 246 13.42 21.36 7.92
CA GLN A 246 12.39 22.42 7.85
C GLN A 246 12.93 23.79 8.26
N GLU A 247 13.89 23.83 9.19
CA GLU A 247 14.59 25.05 9.62
C GLU A 247 15.71 25.48 8.64
N GLY A 248 16.03 24.66 7.64
CA GLY A 248 17.09 24.94 6.66
C GLY A 248 18.52 24.77 7.21
N HIS A 249 18.67 24.08 8.33
CA HIS A 249 19.93 23.88 9.04
C HIS A 249 20.47 22.44 8.99
N LEU A 250 19.89 21.58 8.14
CA LEU A 250 20.31 20.21 8.00
C LEU A 250 21.55 20.11 7.08
N SER A 251 22.71 19.84 7.68
CA SER A 251 23.96 19.55 6.98
C SER A 251 24.37 18.09 7.22
N ILE A 252 25.31 17.58 6.42
CA ILE A 252 25.82 16.22 6.57
C ILE A 252 26.48 16.01 7.95
N ASP A 253 27.14 17.03 8.51
CA ASP A 253 27.75 16.95 9.84
C ASP A 253 26.68 16.83 10.94
N VAL A 254 25.55 17.56 10.79
CA VAL A 254 24.41 17.44 11.69
C VAL A 254 23.77 16.07 11.57
N MET A 255 23.67 15.52 10.34
CA MET A 255 23.14 14.16 10.13
C MET A 255 24.01 13.13 10.83
N ARG A 256 25.35 13.18 10.63
CA ARG A 256 26.30 12.28 11.30
C ARG A 256 26.24 12.40 12.81
N ALA A 257 26.20 13.63 13.34
CA ALA A 257 26.07 13.84 14.78
C ALA A 257 24.79 13.23 15.35
N ILE A 258 23.66 13.36 14.65
CA ILE A 258 22.37 12.76 15.07
C ILE A 258 22.43 11.24 14.95
N MET A 259 23.02 10.70 13.88
CA MET A 259 23.10 9.27 13.63
C MET A 259 24.08 8.55 14.57
N GLY A 260 25.22 9.20 14.91
CA GLY A 260 26.23 8.68 15.83
C GLY A 260 25.83 8.71 17.31
N GLU A 261 24.68 9.32 17.67
CA GLU A 261 24.17 9.24 19.04
C GLU A 261 23.82 7.79 19.41
N GLU A 262 24.33 7.33 20.55
CA GLU A 262 23.95 6.03 21.09
C GLU A 262 22.42 5.93 21.22
N LYS A 263 21.82 4.97 20.55
CA LYS A 263 20.40 4.65 20.76
C LYS A 263 20.25 4.23 22.20
N LYS A 264 19.41 4.94 23.00
CA LYS A 264 19.02 4.48 24.34
C LYS A 264 18.54 3.05 24.19
N SER A 265 19.35 2.11 24.62
CA SER A 265 19.05 0.69 24.51
C SER A 265 17.79 0.40 25.33
N ASP A 266 16.90 -0.44 24.80
CA ASP A 266 15.75 -0.92 25.57
C ASP A 266 16.19 -1.70 26.84
N LEU A 267 17.46 -2.03 26.96
CA LEU A 267 18.08 -2.64 28.14
C LEU A 267 18.03 -1.73 29.37
N ASP A 268 17.93 -0.40 29.18
CA ASP A 268 17.81 0.56 30.31
C ASP A 268 16.35 0.76 30.76
N LYS A 269 15.39 0.08 30.13
CA LYS A 269 13.97 0.15 30.49
C LYS A 269 13.49 -1.19 30.99
N VAL A 270 13.24 -1.27 32.28
CA VAL A 270 12.51 -2.39 32.86
C VAL A 270 11.01 -2.06 32.85
N THR A 271 10.27 -2.67 31.93
CA THR A 271 8.82 -2.51 31.83
C THR A 271 8.09 -3.69 32.46
N PHE A 272 7.21 -3.39 33.40
CA PHE A 272 6.29 -4.39 33.97
C PHE A 272 4.90 -4.20 33.36
N THR A 273 4.29 -5.29 32.89
CA THR A 273 2.89 -5.22 32.44
C THR A 273 1.96 -4.98 33.63
N SER A 274 0.85 -4.26 33.39
CA SER A 274 -0.17 -4.02 34.44
C SER A 274 -0.64 -5.31 35.11
N ASP A 275 -0.79 -6.39 34.34
CA ASP A 275 -1.24 -7.69 34.87
C ASP A 275 -0.21 -8.33 35.78
N THR A 276 1.07 -8.16 35.50
CA THR A 276 2.15 -8.66 36.38
C THR A 276 2.17 -7.90 37.70
N LEU A 277 2.04 -6.58 37.66
CA LEU A 277 2.02 -5.74 38.86
C LEU A 277 0.74 -5.96 39.70
N ARG A 278 -0.41 -6.19 39.04
CA ARG A 278 -1.70 -6.44 39.72
C ARG A 278 -1.72 -7.68 40.59
N LYS A 279 -0.79 -8.62 40.43
CA LYS A 279 -0.62 -9.78 41.32
C LYS A 279 -0.10 -9.39 42.71
N TYR A 280 0.60 -8.25 42.82
CA TYR A 280 1.27 -7.82 44.06
C TYR A 280 0.63 -6.58 44.69
N PHE A 281 -0.22 -5.87 43.92
CA PHE A 281 -0.85 -4.63 44.38
C PHE A 281 -2.38 -4.73 44.45
N PRO A 282 -3.03 -4.14 45.47
CA PRO A 282 -4.50 -4.06 45.53
C PRO A 282 -5.11 -3.37 44.31
N LYS A 283 -6.34 -3.74 43.96
CA LYS A 283 -7.08 -3.17 42.83
C LYS A 283 -7.26 -1.64 42.92
N SER A 284 -7.22 -1.07 44.11
CA SER A 284 -7.35 0.37 44.39
C SER A 284 -6.08 1.19 44.08
N TYR A 285 -4.95 0.54 43.78
CA TYR A 285 -3.70 1.26 43.48
C TYR A 285 -3.69 1.75 42.06
N THR A 286 -3.42 3.04 41.90
CA THR A 286 -3.17 3.63 40.58
C THR A 286 -1.75 3.28 40.10
N PRO A 287 -1.47 3.30 38.77
CA PRO A 287 -0.11 3.07 38.25
C PRO A 287 0.96 3.95 38.89
N ALA A 288 0.66 5.22 39.14
CA ALA A 288 1.60 6.15 39.82
C ALA A 288 1.90 5.70 41.25
N ARG A 289 0.90 5.27 42.01
CA ARG A 289 1.07 4.78 43.38
C ARG A 289 1.82 3.46 43.45
N MET A 290 1.63 2.58 42.45
CA MET A 290 2.43 1.35 42.32
C MET A 290 3.90 1.68 42.08
N GLN A 291 4.20 2.61 41.17
CA GLN A 291 5.56 3.05 40.88
C GLN A 291 6.24 3.64 42.10
N GLU A 292 5.59 4.53 42.81
CA GLU A 292 6.12 5.15 44.05
C GLU A 292 6.44 4.08 45.13
N THR A 293 5.57 3.09 45.28
CA THR A 293 5.79 2.00 46.25
C THR A 293 6.97 1.14 45.82
N ILE A 294 7.13 0.83 44.52
CA ILE A 294 8.27 0.07 44.03
C ILE A 294 9.57 0.81 44.32
N ILE A 295 9.62 2.11 44.04
CA ILE A 295 10.81 2.94 44.30
C ILE A 295 11.18 2.92 45.78
N LYS A 296 10.22 3.11 46.69
CA LYS A 296 10.45 3.02 48.14
C LYS A 296 10.99 1.69 48.58
N LEU A 297 10.48 0.58 48.04
CA LEU A 297 10.99 -0.76 48.33
C LEU A 297 12.42 -0.97 47.84
N LEU A 298 12.76 -0.45 46.66
CA LEU A 298 14.11 -0.53 46.13
C LEU A 298 15.10 0.31 46.93
N GLU A 299 14.71 1.48 47.43
CA GLU A 299 15.54 2.33 48.31
C GLU A 299 15.82 1.62 49.65
N GLN A 300 14.79 0.96 50.23
CA GLN A 300 14.96 0.19 51.45
C GLN A 300 15.87 -1.02 51.24
N TRP A 301 15.73 -1.71 50.11
CA TRP A 301 16.57 -2.85 49.75
C TRP A 301 18.05 -2.39 49.57
N GLN A 302 18.28 -1.26 48.91
CA GLN A 302 19.60 -0.70 48.71
C GLN A 302 20.28 -0.36 50.04
N LYS A 303 19.55 0.31 50.96
CA LYS A 303 20.06 0.63 52.30
C LYS A 303 20.43 -0.66 53.10
N LYS A 304 19.60 -1.68 53.04
CA LYS A 304 19.91 -2.97 53.72
C LYS A 304 21.14 -3.65 53.12
N ARG A 305 21.32 -3.59 51.79
CA ARG A 305 22.49 -4.15 51.12
C ARG A 305 23.77 -3.43 51.48
N GLN A 306 23.76 -2.10 51.60
CA GLN A 306 24.90 -1.32 52.06
C GLN A 306 25.31 -1.67 53.48
N GLN A 307 24.35 -1.81 54.42
CA GLN A 307 24.60 -2.21 55.80
C GLN A 307 25.15 -3.65 55.94
N GLN A 308 24.85 -4.54 54.97
CA GLN A 308 25.40 -5.88 54.94
C GLN A 308 26.84 -5.94 54.39
N HIS A 309 27.26 -4.97 53.58
CA HIS A 309 28.63 -4.87 53.08
C HIS A 309 29.59 -4.14 54.01
N GLU A 310 29.06 -3.42 55.02
CA GLU A 310 29.85 -2.73 56.07
C GLU A 310 30.08 -3.58 57.32
N ARG A 311 29.56 -4.82 57.35
CA ARG A 311 29.83 -5.86 58.38
C ARG A 311 30.72 -6.95 57.81
#